data_f061b34ddf49f585b9b368e2a1b68970
#
_entry.id   f061b34ddf49f585b9b368e2a1b68970
#
_cell.length_a   1.000
_cell.length_b   1.000
_cell.length_c   1.000
_cell.angle_alpha   90.00
_cell.angle_beta   90.00
_cell.angle_gamma   90.00
#
_symmetry.space_group_name_H-M   'P 1'
#
loop_
_entity.id
_entity.type
_entity.pdbx_description
1 polymer ?
#
loop_
_entity_poly.entity_id
_entity_poly.type
_entity_poly.pdbx_seq_one_letter_code
_entity_poly.pdbx_strand_id
1 'polypeptide(L)'
;MRHVIYGLDADLIMLSLATHEPHFKVLREDVFAQDAKHRGCHRCGQEGHIAAHCRGEARKEDAKPLQKKPFIFLDVPTLREYLNVELQTPGIPFAFDLERAIDDWVFLIFFVGNDFLPHVRSLEIREGAIDTLLKIWKRELPNMSGYVTNNGKVELANAQFILDGLAQAEYDIFRTL
;
A
#
# COMPACT_ATOMS: atom_id res chain seq x y z
N MET A 1 -17.16 9.23 -16.55
CA MET A 1 -17.00 7.87 -17.14
C MET A 1 -16.73 6.90 -15.98
N ARG A 2 -16.98 5.60 -16.14
CA ARG A 2 -16.60 4.60 -15.11
C ARG A 2 -15.39 3.83 -15.62
N HIS A 3 -14.35 3.75 -14.80
CA HIS A 3 -13.10 3.09 -15.16
C HIS A 3 -12.90 1.83 -14.31
N VAL A 4 -12.39 0.77 -14.93
CA VAL A 4 -11.98 -0.45 -14.25
C VAL A 4 -10.63 -0.86 -14.83
N ILE A 5 -9.62 -1.01 -13.96
CA ILE A 5 -8.32 -1.57 -14.32
C ILE A 5 -8.18 -2.96 -13.71
N TYR A 6 -7.64 -3.91 -14.47
CA TYR A 6 -7.38 -5.26 -13.99
C TYR A 6 -5.89 -5.50 -13.81
N GLY A 7 -5.52 -6.00 -12.65
CA GLY A 7 -4.16 -6.44 -12.34
C GLY A 7 -3.96 -6.79 -10.88
N LEU A 8 -2.87 -7.49 -10.58
CA LEU A 8 -2.52 -7.93 -9.22
C LEU A 8 -1.60 -6.94 -8.51
N ASP A 9 -1.00 -6.04 -9.24
CA ASP A 9 -0.01 -5.11 -8.76
C ASP A 9 -0.64 -4.05 -7.83
N ALA A 10 0.01 -3.81 -6.70
CA ALA A 10 -0.40 -2.78 -5.74
C ALA A 10 -0.22 -1.36 -6.32
N ASP A 11 0.72 -1.17 -7.23
CA ASP A 11 0.97 0.13 -7.90
C ASP A 11 -0.25 0.62 -8.67
N LEU A 12 -1.12 -0.31 -9.13
CA LEU A 12 -2.37 0.06 -9.80
C LEU A 12 -3.33 0.85 -8.89
N ILE A 13 -3.24 0.66 -7.58
CA ILE A 13 -4.03 1.41 -6.60
C ILE A 13 -3.54 2.87 -6.59
N MET A 14 -2.21 3.06 -6.54
CA MET A 14 -1.60 4.39 -6.55
C MET A 14 -1.86 5.12 -7.86
N LEU A 15 -1.70 4.43 -8.98
CA LEU A 15 -2.00 4.97 -10.31
C LEU A 15 -3.48 5.36 -10.43
N SER A 16 -4.39 4.55 -9.89
CA SER A 16 -5.83 4.85 -9.92
C SER A 16 -6.16 6.09 -9.09
N LEU A 17 -5.53 6.28 -7.93
CA LEU A 17 -5.67 7.48 -7.11
C LEU A 17 -5.15 8.72 -7.83
N ALA A 18 -3.98 8.63 -8.45
CA ALA A 18 -3.33 9.73 -9.18
C ALA A 18 -4.10 10.17 -10.46
N THR A 19 -5.06 9.39 -10.93
CA THR A 19 -5.92 9.82 -12.05
C THR A 19 -6.96 10.85 -11.63
N HIS A 20 -7.24 10.99 -10.33
CA HIS A 20 -8.32 11.83 -9.77
C HIS A 20 -9.72 11.52 -10.31
N GLU A 21 -9.90 10.37 -10.95
CA GLU A 21 -11.20 9.98 -11.51
C GLU A 21 -12.17 9.53 -10.42
N PRO A 22 -13.36 10.14 -10.33
CA PRO A 22 -14.31 9.89 -9.22
C PRO A 22 -14.95 8.49 -9.26
N HIS A 23 -14.86 7.78 -10.39
CA HIS A 23 -15.49 6.46 -10.57
C HIS A 23 -14.48 5.44 -11.11
N PHE A 24 -13.51 5.10 -10.27
CA PHE A 24 -12.46 4.15 -10.60
C PHE A 24 -12.54 2.91 -9.71
N LYS A 25 -12.30 1.72 -10.28
CA LYS A 25 -12.19 0.45 -9.54
C LYS A 25 -10.98 -0.33 -10.02
N VAL A 26 -10.30 -0.97 -9.07
CA VAL A 26 -9.25 -1.94 -9.38
C VAL A 26 -9.84 -3.34 -9.21
N LEU A 27 -9.82 -4.13 -10.28
CA LEU A 27 -10.24 -5.53 -10.30
C LEU A 27 -9.01 -6.41 -10.14
N ARG A 28 -9.05 -7.35 -9.21
CA ARG A 28 -7.97 -8.33 -9.01
C ARG A 28 -8.52 -9.69 -8.60
N GLU A 29 -7.71 -10.72 -8.79
CA GLU A 29 -8.02 -12.03 -8.24
C GLU A 29 -7.85 -12.02 -6.71
N ASP A 30 -8.77 -12.70 -6.00
CA ASP A 30 -8.65 -12.91 -4.56
C ASP A 30 -7.59 -13.95 -4.25
N VAL A 31 -6.39 -13.49 -3.91
CA VAL A 31 -5.27 -14.36 -3.56
C VAL A 31 -5.47 -15.09 -2.22
N PHE A 32 -6.33 -14.57 -1.34
CA PHE A 32 -6.59 -15.13 -0.02
C PHE A 32 -7.73 -16.16 -0.01
N ALA A 33 -8.54 -16.24 -1.08
CA ALA A 33 -9.68 -17.17 -1.15
C ALA A 33 -9.27 -18.65 -1.07
N GLN A 34 -8.02 -18.99 -1.38
CA GLN A 34 -7.50 -20.36 -1.30
C GLN A 34 -7.06 -20.74 0.12
N ASP A 35 -6.53 -19.81 0.90
CA ASP A 35 -6.04 -20.10 2.25
C ASP A 35 -7.17 -20.44 3.22
N ALA A 36 -8.36 -19.90 2.98
CA ALA A 36 -9.55 -20.22 3.78
C ALA A 36 -10.04 -21.68 3.61
N LYS A 37 -9.69 -22.36 2.51
CA LYS A 37 -10.11 -23.73 2.21
C LYS A 37 -9.10 -24.81 2.60
N HIS A 38 -7.86 -24.43 2.94
CA HIS A 38 -6.80 -25.36 3.32
C HIS A 38 -6.53 -25.39 4.83
N ARG A 39 -7.58 -25.55 5.65
CA ARG A 39 -7.43 -25.79 7.10
C ARG A 39 -7.05 -27.22 7.43
N GLY A 40 -6.95 -28.12 6.46
CA GLY A 40 -6.61 -29.50 6.65
C GLY A 40 -5.12 -29.82 6.44
N CYS A 41 -4.71 -30.99 6.94
CA CYS A 41 -3.37 -31.53 6.76
C CYS A 41 -2.99 -31.60 5.29
N HIS A 42 -1.84 -31.02 4.90
CA HIS A 42 -1.35 -31.00 3.51
C HIS A 42 -1.13 -32.41 2.90
N ARG A 43 -1.00 -33.46 3.75
CA ARG A 43 -0.78 -34.83 3.31
C ARG A 43 -2.08 -35.61 3.06
N CYS A 44 -3.05 -35.53 3.96
CA CYS A 44 -4.30 -36.31 3.88
C CYS A 44 -5.57 -35.47 3.71
N GLY A 45 -5.49 -34.13 3.90
CA GLY A 45 -6.61 -33.19 3.77
C GLY A 45 -7.55 -33.11 4.98
N GLN A 46 -7.32 -33.90 6.04
CA GLN A 46 -8.16 -33.89 7.26
C GLN A 46 -7.74 -32.77 8.22
N GLU A 47 -8.70 -32.19 8.94
CA GLU A 47 -8.45 -31.19 9.98
C GLU A 47 -7.96 -31.84 11.29
N GLY A 48 -7.30 -31.06 12.15
CA GLY A 48 -6.90 -31.48 13.49
C GLY A 48 -5.45 -31.94 13.65
N HIS A 49 -4.66 -32.00 12.58
CA HIS A 49 -3.23 -32.29 12.64
C HIS A 49 -2.44 -31.66 11.48
N ILE A 50 -1.14 -31.50 11.65
CA ILE A 50 -0.22 -31.01 10.62
C ILE A 50 0.43 -32.19 9.86
N ALA A 51 0.99 -31.94 8.69
CA ALA A 51 1.60 -32.96 7.83
C ALA A 51 2.71 -33.76 8.53
N ALA A 52 3.46 -33.18 9.46
CA ALA A 52 4.51 -33.83 10.25
C ALA A 52 3.97 -34.94 11.18
N HIS A 53 2.74 -34.84 11.63
CA HIS A 53 2.09 -35.83 12.50
C HIS A 53 1.03 -36.67 11.78
N CYS A 54 0.99 -36.60 10.46
CA CYS A 54 0.01 -37.32 9.64
C CYS A 54 0.39 -38.80 9.49
N ARG A 55 -0.49 -39.68 9.95
CA ARG A 55 -0.40 -41.14 9.76
C ARG A 55 -1.26 -41.66 8.60
N GLY A 56 -1.99 -40.76 7.92
CA GLY A 56 -2.84 -41.11 6.78
C GLY A 56 -2.04 -41.30 5.49
N GLU A 57 -2.63 -42.06 4.54
CA GLU A 57 -2.07 -42.19 3.20
C GLU A 57 -2.05 -40.84 2.49
N ALA A 58 -0.98 -40.61 1.69
CA ALA A 58 -0.87 -39.41 0.86
C ALA A 58 -2.05 -39.40 -0.14
N ARG A 59 -2.77 -38.28 -0.17
CA ARG A 59 -3.83 -38.05 -1.14
C ARG A 59 -3.21 -38.17 -2.53
N LYS A 60 -3.70 -39.08 -3.39
CA LYS A 60 -3.34 -39.03 -4.81
C LYS A 60 -3.79 -37.68 -5.32
N GLU A 61 -2.84 -36.92 -5.85
CA GLU A 61 -3.15 -35.67 -6.53
C GLU A 61 -3.91 -36.00 -7.82
N ASP A 62 -5.20 -36.22 -7.71
CA ASP A 62 -6.08 -36.09 -8.86
C ASP A 62 -5.94 -34.64 -9.31
N ALA A 63 -5.55 -34.43 -10.55
CA ALA A 63 -5.38 -33.11 -11.16
C ALA A 63 -6.66 -32.31 -10.93
N LYS A 64 -6.69 -31.50 -9.87
CA LYS A 64 -7.82 -30.63 -9.59
C LYS A 64 -7.98 -29.71 -10.78
N PRO A 65 -9.19 -29.63 -11.39
CA PRO A 65 -9.42 -28.63 -12.42
C PRO A 65 -9.03 -27.28 -11.82
N LEU A 66 -8.27 -26.49 -12.58
CA LEU A 66 -7.87 -25.12 -12.23
C LEU A 66 -9.12 -24.36 -11.78
N GLN A 67 -9.35 -24.30 -10.48
CA GLN A 67 -10.46 -23.52 -9.94
C GLN A 67 -10.11 -22.05 -10.17
N LYS A 68 -10.91 -21.39 -11.01
CA LYS A 68 -10.78 -19.96 -11.22
C LYS A 68 -10.91 -19.27 -9.86
N LYS A 69 -9.93 -18.42 -9.55
CA LYS A 69 -9.96 -17.61 -8.34
C LYS A 69 -11.13 -16.62 -8.46
N PRO A 70 -11.86 -16.36 -7.37
CA PRO A 70 -12.86 -15.30 -7.39
C PRO A 70 -12.20 -13.95 -7.61
N PHE A 71 -12.95 -13.01 -8.17
CA PHE A 71 -12.48 -11.64 -8.34
C PHE A 71 -12.98 -10.77 -7.19
N ILE A 72 -12.16 -9.82 -6.79
CA ILE A 72 -12.51 -8.76 -5.86
C ILE A 72 -12.32 -7.40 -6.51
N PHE A 73 -13.13 -6.44 -6.10
CA PHE A 73 -13.00 -5.04 -6.51
C PHE A 73 -12.51 -4.20 -5.32
N LEU A 74 -11.48 -3.40 -5.57
CA LEU A 74 -11.17 -2.28 -4.72
C LEU A 74 -11.87 -1.05 -5.29
N ASP A 75 -12.72 -0.43 -4.49
CA ASP A 75 -13.45 0.79 -4.84
C ASP A 75 -12.59 2.01 -4.48
N VAL A 76 -12.05 2.69 -5.49
CA VAL A 76 -11.16 3.83 -5.29
C VAL A 76 -11.87 5.02 -4.64
N PRO A 77 -13.13 5.37 -4.98
CA PRO A 77 -13.89 6.40 -4.25
C PRO A 77 -13.95 6.15 -2.75
N THR A 78 -14.27 4.92 -2.34
CA THR A 78 -14.30 4.56 -0.90
C THR A 78 -12.92 4.70 -0.26
N LEU A 79 -11.85 4.28 -0.93
CA LEU A 79 -10.48 4.47 -0.45
C LEU A 79 -10.17 5.96 -0.26
N ARG A 80 -10.61 6.83 -1.17
CA ARG A 80 -10.43 8.28 -1.08
C ARG A 80 -11.14 8.89 0.14
N GLU A 81 -12.32 8.37 0.52
CA GLU A 81 -13.01 8.80 1.74
C GLU A 81 -12.17 8.46 2.99
N TYR A 82 -11.58 7.27 3.06
CA TYR A 82 -10.66 6.92 4.14
C TYR A 82 -9.41 7.81 4.15
N LEU A 83 -8.82 8.05 2.99
CA LEU A 83 -7.66 8.93 2.86
C LEU A 83 -8.00 10.39 3.24
N ASN A 84 -9.20 10.86 2.95
CA ASN A 84 -9.63 12.19 3.36
C ASN A 84 -9.59 12.36 4.89
N VAL A 85 -9.97 11.33 5.63
CA VAL A 85 -9.90 11.35 7.10
C VAL A 85 -8.44 11.20 7.56
N GLU A 86 -7.71 10.26 6.97
CA GLU A 86 -6.35 9.94 7.40
C GLU A 86 -5.36 11.07 7.09
N LEU A 87 -5.46 11.73 5.93
CA LEU A 87 -4.52 12.77 5.51
C LEU A 87 -4.79 14.15 6.13
N GLN A 88 -5.92 14.34 6.80
CA GLN A 88 -6.17 15.61 7.49
C GLN A 88 -5.10 15.88 8.54
N THR A 89 -4.54 17.10 8.45
CA THR A 89 -3.48 17.55 9.34
C THR A 89 -3.88 18.91 9.94
N PRO A 90 -4.02 19.02 11.26
CA PRO A 90 -4.33 20.29 11.88
C PRO A 90 -3.14 21.25 11.83
N GLY A 91 -3.43 22.56 11.84
CA GLY A 91 -2.40 23.59 11.97
C GLY A 91 -1.62 23.91 10.69
N ILE A 92 -2.04 23.40 9.53
CA ILE A 92 -1.43 23.78 8.25
C ILE A 92 -1.74 25.24 7.91
N PRO A 93 -0.77 26.00 7.32
CA PRO A 93 -0.94 27.43 7.03
C PRO A 93 -1.73 27.72 5.74
N PHE A 94 -2.30 26.71 5.11
CA PHE A 94 -3.06 26.79 3.86
C PHE A 94 -4.33 25.93 3.95
N ALA A 95 -5.26 26.10 3.00
CA ALA A 95 -6.47 25.29 2.95
C ALA A 95 -6.14 23.83 2.61
N PHE A 96 -6.71 22.89 3.36
CA PHE A 96 -6.58 21.46 3.05
C PHE A 96 -7.30 21.13 1.73
N ASP A 97 -6.59 20.45 0.85
CA ASP A 97 -7.08 19.97 -0.44
C ASP A 97 -6.75 18.47 -0.56
N LEU A 98 -7.80 17.64 -0.61
CA LEU A 98 -7.65 16.18 -0.66
C LEU A 98 -6.88 15.72 -1.90
N GLU A 99 -7.12 16.33 -3.06
CA GLU A 99 -6.46 15.93 -4.32
C GLU A 99 -4.95 16.14 -4.23
N ARG A 100 -4.56 17.30 -3.68
CA ARG A 100 -3.15 17.64 -3.46
C ARG A 100 -2.51 16.75 -2.41
N ALA A 101 -3.23 16.42 -1.34
CA ALA A 101 -2.77 15.51 -0.30
C ALA A 101 -2.60 14.08 -0.84
N ILE A 102 -3.47 13.62 -1.75
CA ILE A 102 -3.34 12.34 -2.43
C ILE A 102 -2.12 12.33 -3.35
N ASP A 103 -1.86 13.40 -4.10
CA ASP A 103 -0.66 13.50 -4.94
C ASP A 103 0.62 13.42 -4.12
N ASP A 104 0.68 14.11 -2.99
CA ASP A 104 1.78 14.00 -2.04
C ASP A 104 1.94 12.57 -1.50
N TRP A 105 0.82 11.94 -1.12
CA TRP A 105 0.84 10.57 -0.59
C TRP A 105 1.35 9.57 -1.64
N VAL A 106 0.89 9.66 -2.89
CA VAL A 106 1.39 8.83 -4.00
C VAL A 106 2.88 9.08 -4.23
N PHE A 107 3.33 10.33 -4.19
CA PHE A 107 4.74 10.68 -4.31
C PHE A 107 5.59 10.06 -3.19
N LEU A 108 5.12 10.10 -1.95
CA LEU A 108 5.82 9.51 -0.81
C LEU A 108 6.00 7.99 -0.94
N ILE A 109 5.00 7.30 -1.48
CA ILE A 109 5.07 5.85 -1.68
C ILE A 109 6.18 5.46 -2.66
N PHE A 110 6.57 6.32 -3.59
CA PHE A 110 7.70 6.05 -4.47
C PHE A 110 9.03 5.86 -3.71
N PHE A 111 9.19 6.41 -2.52
CA PHE A 111 10.37 6.17 -1.68
C PHE A 111 10.42 4.74 -1.10
N VAL A 112 9.28 4.08 -0.98
CA VAL A 112 9.19 2.67 -0.57
C VAL A 112 9.68 1.74 -1.68
N GLY A 113 9.75 2.23 -2.92
CA GLY A 113 10.19 1.50 -4.09
C GLY A 113 9.05 0.82 -4.84
N ASN A 114 9.30 0.52 -6.09
CA ASN A 114 8.42 -0.22 -7.00
C ASN A 114 9.27 -0.93 -8.07
N ASP A 115 8.65 -1.52 -9.07
CA ASP A 115 9.34 -2.23 -10.16
C ASP A 115 10.35 -1.36 -10.94
N PHE A 116 10.23 -0.04 -10.89
CA PHE A 116 11.05 0.92 -11.63
C PHE A 116 12.04 1.68 -10.76
N LEU A 117 11.71 1.90 -9.49
CA LEU A 117 12.49 2.70 -8.56
C LEU A 117 12.94 1.84 -7.38
N PRO A 118 14.24 1.85 -7.04
CA PRO A 118 14.73 1.18 -5.85
C PRO A 118 14.17 1.85 -4.59
N HIS A 119 13.92 1.06 -3.55
CA HIS A 119 13.54 1.57 -2.25
C HIS A 119 14.69 2.28 -1.55
N VAL A 120 14.35 3.26 -0.71
CA VAL A 120 15.30 3.85 0.24
C VAL A 120 15.59 2.82 1.33
N ARG A 121 16.86 2.56 1.63
CA ARG A 121 17.29 1.46 2.53
C ARG A 121 16.65 1.49 3.91
N SER A 122 16.40 2.67 4.46
CA SER A 122 15.70 2.87 5.74
C SER A 122 14.20 2.54 5.69
N LEU A 123 13.65 2.40 4.50
CA LEU A 123 12.24 2.12 4.24
C LEU A 123 12.04 0.69 3.72
N GLU A 124 12.81 -0.29 4.20
CA GLU A 124 12.54 -1.69 3.88
C GLU A 124 11.08 -2.03 4.19
N ILE A 125 10.42 -2.66 3.20
CA ILE A 125 8.95 -2.90 3.09
C ILE A 125 8.37 -3.75 4.25
N ARG A 126 9.12 -4.07 5.25
CA ARG A 126 8.64 -4.81 6.42
C ARG A 126 7.96 -3.86 7.40
N GLU A 127 6.63 -3.79 7.26
CA GLU A 127 5.72 -3.25 8.28
C GLU A 127 6.06 -1.85 8.80
N GLY A 128 5.42 -0.83 8.25
CA GLY A 128 5.45 0.53 8.78
C GLY A 128 6.17 1.59 7.97
N ALA A 129 6.76 1.28 6.80
CA ALA A 129 7.42 2.29 5.96
C ALA A 129 6.45 3.38 5.52
N ILE A 130 5.25 3.00 5.08
CA ILE A 130 4.19 3.93 4.66
C ILE A 130 3.72 4.76 5.85
N ASP A 131 3.52 4.13 7.03
CA ASP A 131 3.12 4.82 8.25
C ASP A 131 4.19 5.81 8.72
N THR A 132 5.47 5.44 8.58
CA THR A 132 6.59 6.33 8.92
C THR A 132 6.61 7.55 8.02
N LEU A 133 6.49 7.37 6.71
CA LEU A 133 6.41 8.46 5.73
C LEU A 133 5.22 9.37 6.01
N LEU A 134 4.05 8.79 6.29
CA LEU A 134 2.84 9.56 6.60
C LEU A 134 3.02 10.37 7.89
N LYS A 135 3.63 9.80 8.93
CA LYS A 135 3.93 10.51 10.18
C LYS A 135 4.88 11.67 9.96
N ILE A 136 5.93 11.48 9.15
CA ILE A 136 6.86 12.56 8.78
C ILE A 136 6.12 13.65 8.02
N TRP A 137 5.34 13.29 7.00
CA TRP A 137 4.59 14.24 6.21
C TRP A 137 3.62 15.08 7.07
N LYS A 138 2.83 14.44 7.92
CA LYS A 138 1.90 15.14 8.84
C LYS A 138 2.63 16.06 9.82
N ARG A 139 3.80 15.66 10.31
CA ARG A 139 4.61 16.46 11.23
C ARG A 139 5.17 17.70 10.55
N GLU A 140 5.63 17.55 9.32
CA GLU A 140 6.33 18.62 8.61
C GLU A 140 5.38 19.54 7.81
N LEU A 141 4.20 19.07 7.41
CA LEU A 141 3.26 19.83 6.60
C LEU A 141 2.92 21.22 7.18
N PRO A 142 2.73 21.41 8.52
CA PRO A 142 2.54 22.73 9.09
C PRO A 142 3.72 23.71 8.93
N ASN A 143 4.93 23.18 8.69
CA ASN A 143 6.14 23.96 8.49
C ASN A 143 6.38 24.34 7.01
N MET A 144 5.61 23.75 6.10
CA MET A 144 5.72 23.97 4.66
C MET A 144 4.83 25.13 4.21
N SER A 145 5.20 25.74 3.10
CA SER A 145 4.38 26.78 2.46
C SER A 145 3.23 26.24 1.61
N GLY A 146 3.15 24.92 1.45
CA GLY A 146 2.17 24.21 0.63
C GLY A 146 2.50 22.73 0.57
N TYR A 147 1.86 22.01 -0.34
CA TYR A 147 2.10 20.59 -0.58
C TYR A 147 3.48 20.35 -1.23
N VAL A 148 3.96 19.10 -1.13
CA VAL A 148 5.25 18.67 -1.69
C VAL A 148 5.19 18.58 -3.22
N THR A 149 4.00 18.27 -3.75
CA THR A 149 3.79 18.13 -5.20
C THR A 149 2.88 19.24 -5.74
N ASN A 150 3.02 19.56 -7.02
CA ASN A 150 2.19 20.53 -7.72
C ASN A 150 2.07 20.17 -9.20
N ASN A 151 0.93 19.60 -9.62
CA ASN A 151 0.66 19.21 -11.01
C ASN A 151 1.80 18.37 -11.61
N GLY A 152 2.22 17.31 -10.93
CA GLY A 152 3.31 16.42 -11.35
C GLY A 152 4.73 17.00 -11.21
N LYS A 153 4.89 18.18 -10.62
CA LYS A 153 6.18 18.76 -10.26
C LYS A 153 6.40 18.65 -8.76
N VAL A 154 7.65 18.48 -8.36
CA VAL A 154 8.06 18.46 -6.95
C VAL A 154 8.52 19.84 -6.54
N GLU A 155 7.95 20.38 -5.47
CA GLU A 155 8.40 21.61 -4.82
C GLU A 155 9.58 21.26 -3.91
N LEU A 156 10.80 21.46 -4.41
CA LEU A 156 12.02 21.00 -3.76
C LEU A 156 12.21 21.55 -2.35
N ALA A 157 11.78 22.79 -2.09
CA ALA A 157 11.84 23.38 -0.76
C ALA A 157 10.97 22.61 0.25
N ASN A 158 9.78 22.17 -0.15
CA ASN A 158 8.90 21.38 0.70
C ASN A 158 9.37 19.92 0.77
N ALA A 159 9.86 19.35 -0.32
CA ALA A 159 10.44 18.00 -0.32
C ALA A 159 11.64 17.87 0.63
N GLN A 160 12.41 18.93 0.82
CA GLN A 160 13.56 18.94 1.74
C GLN A 160 13.12 18.62 3.17
N PHE A 161 11.97 19.12 3.65
CA PHE A 161 11.45 18.77 4.98
C PHE A 161 11.21 17.26 5.14
N ILE A 162 10.70 16.62 4.08
CA ILE A 162 10.48 15.15 4.09
C ILE A 162 11.83 14.43 4.13
N LEU A 163 12.79 14.83 3.33
CA LEU A 163 14.13 14.22 3.28
C LEU A 163 14.87 14.36 4.62
N ASP A 164 14.79 15.54 5.24
CA ASP A 164 15.38 15.78 6.56
C ASP A 164 14.71 14.92 7.64
N GLY A 165 13.38 14.79 7.57
CA GLY A 165 12.62 13.92 8.45
C GLY A 165 12.97 12.43 8.29
N LEU A 166 13.20 11.98 7.05
CA LEU A 166 13.66 10.62 6.76
C LEU A 166 15.09 10.40 7.27
N ALA A 167 16.00 11.33 7.05
CA ALA A 167 17.37 11.24 7.54
C ALA A 167 17.43 11.13 9.07
N GLN A 168 16.57 11.88 9.78
CA GLN A 168 16.47 11.79 11.24
C GLN A 168 15.93 10.43 11.66
N ALA A 169 14.89 9.91 11.01
CA ALA A 169 14.32 8.59 11.30
C ALA A 169 15.35 7.48 11.06
N GLU A 170 16.13 7.58 9.99
CA GLU A 170 17.23 6.66 9.67
C GLU A 170 18.31 6.68 10.76
N TYR A 171 18.74 7.85 11.18
CA TYR A 171 19.70 8.02 12.26
C TYR A 171 19.23 7.35 13.57
N ASP A 172 17.95 7.53 13.93
CA ASP A 172 17.38 6.95 15.14
C ASP A 172 17.32 5.41 15.07
N ILE A 173 17.01 4.84 13.89
CA ILE A 173 17.04 3.38 13.66
C ILE A 173 18.45 2.83 13.82
N PHE A 174 19.46 3.45 13.20
CA PHE A 174 20.84 2.96 13.28
C PHE A 174 21.46 3.13 14.69
N ARG A 175 20.96 4.03 15.50
CA ARG A 175 21.42 4.21 16.88
C ARG A 175 20.86 3.16 17.83
N THR A 176 19.80 2.49 17.48
CA THR A 176 19.13 1.46 18.30
C THR A 176 19.53 0.03 17.94
N LEU A 177 20.32 -0.14 16.87
CA LEU A 177 20.96 -1.41 16.46
C LEU A 177 22.33 -1.54 17.11
#